data_b23c7db95d390ca58542eca95ce43a4f
#
_entry.id   b23c7db95d390ca58542eca95ce43a4f
#
_cell.length_a   1.000
_cell.length_b   1.000
_cell.length_c   1.000
_cell.angle_alpha   90.00
_cell.angle_beta   90.00
_cell.angle_gamma   90.00
#
_symmetry.space_group_name_H-M   'P 1'
#
loop_
_entity.id
_entity.type
_entity.pdbx_description
1 polymer ?
#
loop_
_entity_poly.entity_id
_entity_poly.type
_entity_poly.pdbx_seq_one_letter_code
_entity_poly.pdbx_strand_id
1 'polypeptide(L)'
;MKKFITLSVLPILASSSIRLLGKMMNVGTVGGEKVDMFTRNQKPIIIAFWHGRQVMMPLAYRGTAASILISQHRDGEIIATIMKKFGFCAIRGSSSRGGIPALRKLVSAGRQGQDLVITPDGPRGPARQIQMGVLSLAKLTGFPIVPLTFASSKKKVFSSWDRFQIPLPWAKGLFVWGDPIWVTSTQKKDDLLQQGVF
;
A
#
# COMPACT_ATOMS: atom_id res chain seq x y z
N MET A 1 -27.73 4.91 14.25
CA MET A 1 -27.15 6.21 13.95
C MET A 1 -25.61 6.19 13.96
N LYS A 2 -24.91 5.84 15.08
CA LYS A 2 -23.44 5.78 15.14
C LYS A 2 -22.77 4.91 14.03
N LYS A 3 -23.30 3.72 13.76
CA LYS A 3 -22.77 2.80 12.74
C LYS A 3 -22.90 3.36 11.31
N PHE A 4 -23.97 4.06 11.01
CA PHE A 4 -24.20 4.72 9.72
C PHE A 4 -23.18 5.84 9.50
N ILE A 5 -22.99 6.73 10.49
CA ILE A 5 -22.00 7.81 10.43
C ILE A 5 -20.58 7.23 10.20
N THR A 6 -20.22 6.19 10.95
CA THR A 6 -18.88 5.58 10.87
C THR A 6 -18.59 4.94 9.51
N LEU A 7 -19.58 4.31 8.87
CA LEU A 7 -19.35 3.56 7.61
C LEU A 7 -19.72 4.36 6.36
N SER A 8 -20.53 5.41 6.47
CA SER A 8 -20.97 6.19 5.30
C SER A 8 -20.32 7.58 5.26
N VAL A 9 -20.36 8.33 6.36
CA VAL A 9 -19.89 9.71 6.39
C VAL A 9 -18.38 9.81 6.57
N LEU A 10 -17.83 9.07 7.54
CA LEU A 10 -16.39 9.13 7.84
C LEU A 10 -15.50 8.78 6.64
N PRO A 11 -15.77 7.74 5.83
CA PRO A 11 -14.97 7.46 4.64
C PRO A 11 -15.03 8.55 3.58
N ILE A 12 -16.19 9.27 3.45
CA ILE A 12 -16.30 10.40 2.52
C ILE A 12 -15.41 11.54 3.00
N LEU A 13 -15.54 11.93 4.26
CA LEU A 13 -14.72 12.99 4.83
C LEU A 13 -13.23 12.66 4.75
N ALA A 14 -12.83 11.45 5.14
CA ALA A 14 -11.43 11.03 5.09
C ALA A 14 -10.86 11.05 3.66
N SER A 15 -11.58 10.49 2.69
CA SER A 15 -11.11 10.49 1.29
C SER A 15 -11.04 11.90 0.70
N SER A 16 -11.99 12.78 1.03
CA SER A 16 -11.99 14.18 0.62
C SER A 16 -10.84 14.95 1.27
N SER A 17 -10.59 14.71 2.57
CA SER A 17 -9.47 15.34 3.29
C SER A 17 -8.12 14.91 2.71
N ILE A 18 -7.92 13.64 2.36
CA ILE A 18 -6.70 13.17 1.71
C ILE A 18 -6.49 13.85 0.35
N ARG A 19 -7.55 13.96 -0.46
CA ARG A 19 -7.47 14.66 -1.77
C ARG A 19 -7.20 16.15 -1.61
N LEU A 20 -7.86 16.80 -0.66
CA LEU A 20 -7.65 18.21 -0.38
C LEU A 20 -6.22 18.44 0.10
N LEU A 21 -5.74 17.62 1.04
CA LEU A 21 -4.36 17.69 1.53
C LEU A 21 -3.35 17.57 0.39
N GLY A 22 -3.54 16.59 -0.52
CA GLY A 22 -2.70 16.44 -1.70
C GLY A 22 -2.69 17.68 -2.61
N LYS A 23 -3.84 18.34 -2.78
CA LYS A 23 -3.94 19.58 -3.57
C LYS A 23 -3.29 20.80 -2.87
N MET A 24 -3.31 20.84 -1.54
CA MET A 24 -2.71 21.92 -0.75
C MET A 24 -1.19 21.79 -0.61
N MET A 25 -0.62 20.65 -0.96
CA MET A 25 0.82 20.39 -0.86
C MET A 25 1.49 20.55 -2.24
N ASN A 26 2.76 20.96 -2.22
CA ASN A 26 3.60 20.86 -3.41
C ASN A 26 4.24 19.46 -3.43
N VAL A 27 3.70 18.56 -4.24
CA VAL A 27 4.07 17.13 -4.26
C VAL A 27 4.78 16.77 -5.55
N GLY A 28 6.04 16.33 -5.42
CA GLY A 28 6.83 15.75 -6.50
C GLY A 28 6.78 14.22 -6.52
N THR A 29 7.33 13.64 -7.58
CA THR A 29 7.51 12.18 -7.72
C THR A 29 8.88 11.91 -8.32
N VAL A 30 9.59 10.91 -7.78
CA VAL A 30 10.86 10.38 -8.29
C VAL A 30 10.69 8.89 -8.56
N GLY A 31 11.26 8.38 -9.64
CA GLY A 31 11.21 6.96 -10.04
C GLY A 31 9.86 6.51 -10.63
N GLY A 32 8.93 7.45 -10.89
CA GLY A 32 7.60 7.12 -11.44
C GLY A 32 7.67 6.47 -12.83
N GLU A 33 8.68 6.80 -13.63
CA GLU A 33 8.95 6.23 -14.94
C GLU A 33 9.14 4.70 -14.90
N LYS A 34 9.65 4.17 -13.80
CA LYS A 34 9.84 2.73 -13.57
C LYS A 34 8.49 1.99 -13.55
N VAL A 35 7.48 2.61 -12.91
CA VAL A 35 6.13 2.06 -12.83
C VAL A 35 5.36 2.28 -14.13
N ASP A 36 5.52 3.43 -14.76
CA ASP A 36 4.87 3.75 -16.03
C ASP A 36 5.19 2.71 -17.12
N MET A 37 6.39 2.14 -17.10
CA MET A 37 6.78 1.06 -18.01
C MET A 37 5.93 -0.20 -17.82
N PHE A 38 5.65 -0.60 -16.58
CA PHE A 38 4.78 -1.75 -16.29
C PHE A 38 3.32 -1.45 -16.67
N THR A 39 2.83 -0.27 -16.33
CA THR A 39 1.47 0.17 -16.65
C THR A 39 1.22 0.18 -18.16
N ARG A 40 2.14 0.76 -18.95
CA ARG A 40 2.03 0.80 -20.44
C ARG A 40 2.03 -0.60 -21.07
N ASN A 41 2.78 -1.54 -20.49
CA ASN A 41 2.85 -2.91 -20.96
C ASN A 41 1.79 -3.83 -20.33
N GLN A 42 0.86 -3.29 -19.56
CA GLN A 42 -0.18 -4.04 -18.83
C GLN A 42 0.39 -5.19 -17.99
N LYS A 43 1.59 -4.99 -17.44
CA LYS A 43 2.25 -5.97 -16.55
C LYS A 43 1.99 -5.60 -15.10
N PRO A 44 1.23 -6.42 -14.36
CA PRO A 44 0.94 -6.14 -12.95
C PRO A 44 2.19 -6.15 -12.08
N ILE A 45 2.16 -5.34 -11.04
CA ILE A 45 3.22 -5.22 -10.02
C ILE A 45 2.66 -5.40 -8.62
N ILE A 46 3.54 -5.63 -7.65
CA ILE A 46 3.22 -5.60 -6.22
C ILE A 46 3.76 -4.28 -5.65
N ILE A 47 2.87 -3.36 -5.34
CA ILE A 47 3.22 -2.10 -4.69
C ILE A 47 3.35 -2.34 -3.20
N ALA A 48 4.52 -2.07 -2.63
CA ALA A 48 4.83 -2.29 -1.23
C ALA A 48 5.23 -1.00 -0.54
N PHE A 49 4.57 -0.65 0.57
CA PHE A 49 4.91 0.51 1.39
C PHE A 49 4.70 0.24 2.87
N TRP A 50 5.46 0.91 3.72
CA TRP A 50 5.33 0.75 5.17
C TRP A 50 4.00 1.26 5.70
N HIS A 51 3.40 0.52 6.64
CA HIS A 51 2.09 0.81 7.22
C HIS A 51 1.98 2.26 7.75
N GLY A 52 3.00 2.76 8.41
CA GLY A 52 3.01 4.13 8.93
C GLY A 52 3.05 5.24 7.88
N ARG A 53 3.20 4.91 6.57
CA ARG A 53 3.28 5.88 5.46
C ARG A 53 2.02 5.93 4.60
N GLN A 54 0.99 5.17 4.90
CA GLN A 54 -0.12 4.85 4.01
C GLN A 54 -1.04 6.02 3.62
N VAL A 55 -1.10 7.12 4.39
CA VAL A 55 -2.09 8.20 4.18
C VAL A 55 -2.12 8.75 2.76
N MET A 56 -0.95 9.03 2.19
CA MET A 56 -0.85 9.66 0.87
C MET A 56 -0.75 8.64 -0.29
N MET A 57 -0.55 7.35 0.02
CA MET A 57 -0.30 6.31 -1.01
C MET A 57 -1.38 6.21 -2.08
N PRO A 58 -2.69 6.38 -1.78
CA PRO A 58 -3.71 6.33 -2.83
C PRO A 58 -3.56 7.39 -3.91
N LEU A 59 -2.87 8.51 -3.61
CA LEU A 59 -2.62 9.58 -4.58
C LEU A 59 -1.42 9.31 -5.50
N ALA A 60 -0.57 8.34 -5.14
CA ALA A 60 0.59 7.96 -5.95
C ALA A 60 0.25 6.95 -7.04
N TYR A 61 -0.91 6.26 -6.94
CA TYR A 61 -1.24 5.18 -7.85
C TYR A 61 -1.43 5.68 -9.29
N ARG A 62 -0.80 5.01 -10.23
CA ARG A 62 -0.71 5.38 -11.66
C ARG A 62 -1.34 4.35 -12.59
N GLY A 63 -1.74 3.20 -12.07
CA GLY A 63 -2.35 2.11 -12.85
C GLY A 63 -3.87 2.27 -13.02
N THR A 64 -4.48 1.29 -13.64
CA THR A 64 -5.93 1.27 -13.96
C THR A 64 -6.78 0.52 -12.94
N ALA A 65 -6.24 -0.55 -12.35
CA ALA A 65 -6.94 -1.38 -11.37
C ALA A 65 -5.97 -1.98 -10.36
N ALA A 66 -6.26 -1.86 -9.08
CA ALA A 66 -5.45 -2.43 -8.01
C ALA A 66 -6.28 -3.08 -6.91
N SER A 67 -5.79 -4.21 -6.39
CA SER A 67 -6.32 -4.89 -5.22
C SER A 67 -5.41 -4.67 -4.02
N ILE A 68 -5.98 -4.18 -2.92
CA ILE A 68 -5.26 -3.89 -1.68
C ILE A 68 -5.64 -4.85 -0.56
N LEU A 69 -4.63 -5.40 0.14
CA LEU A 69 -4.84 -6.23 1.32
C LEU A 69 -5.20 -5.38 2.53
N ILE A 70 -6.37 -5.61 3.11
CA ILE A 70 -6.87 -4.87 4.28
C ILE A 70 -7.31 -5.84 5.37
N SER A 71 -6.95 -5.53 6.62
CA SER A 71 -7.32 -6.33 7.80
C SER A 71 -8.84 -6.57 7.91
N GLN A 72 -9.23 -7.75 8.44
CA GLN A 72 -10.63 -8.10 8.69
C GLN A 72 -11.23 -7.40 9.92
N HIS A 73 -10.45 -6.68 10.72
CA HIS A 73 -10.97 -5.94 11.88
C HIS A 73 -11.93 -4.82 11.47
N ARG A 74 -12.73 -4.35 12.42
CA ARG A 74 -13.76 -3.31 12.20
C ARG A 74 -13.19 -2.04 11.55
N ASP A 75 -12.01 -1.61 11.99
CA ASP A 75 -11.35 -0.44 11.41
C ASP A 75 -10.96 -0.65 9.94
N GLY A 76 -10.65 -1.90 9.57
CA GLY A 76 -10.40 -2.27 8.19
C GLY A 76 -11.61 -2.06 7.26
N GLU A 77 -12.86 -2.08 7.77
CA GLU A 77 -14.06 -1.78 6.97
C GLU A 77 -14.08 -0.30 6.54
N ILE A 78 -13.72 0.59 7.46
CA ILE A 78 -13.61 2.02 7.17
C ILE A 78 -12.53 2.25 6.11
N ILE A 79 -11.35 1.64 6.30
CA ILE A 79 -10.23 1.76 5.35
C ILE A 79 -10.61 1.18 3.99
N ALA A 80 -11.29 0.02 3.93
CA ALA A 80 -11.74 -0.58 2.68
C ALA A 80 -12.70 0.36 1.92
N THR A 81 -13.61 1.02 2.64
CA THR A 81 -14.54 1.98 2.06
C THR A 81 -13.83 3.25 1.57
N ILE A 82 -12.80 3.73 2.30
CA ILE A 82 -11.95 4.84 1.86
C ILE A 82 -11.20 4.45 0.58
N MET A 83 -10.55 3.27 0.55
CA MET A 83 -9.78 2.81 -0.60
C MET A 83 -10.65 2.62 -1.84
N LYS A 84 -11.89 2.13 -1.68
CA LYS A 84 -12.86 2.04 -2.77
C LYS A 84 -13.13 3.40 -3.42
N LYS A 85 -13.14 4.50 -2.66
CA LYS A 85 -13.30 5.86 -3.21
C LYS A 85 -12.09 6.35 -4.03
N PHE A 86 -10.94 5.70 -3.88
CA PHE A 86 -9.75 5.89 -4.70
C PHE A 86 -9.63 4.87 -5.84
N GLY A 87 -10.63 4.00 -6.03
CA GLY A 87 -10.65 3.02 -7.11
C GLY A 87 -9.98 1.68 -6.78
N PHE A 88 -9.59 1.46 -5.51
CA PHE A 88 -8.99 0.19 -5.10
C PHE A 88 -10.03 -0.86 -4.74
N CYS A 89 -9.76 -2.11 -5.09
CA CYS A 89 -10.50 -3.29 -4.66
C CYS A 89 -9.93 -3.80 -3.33
N ALA A 90 -10.74 -3.87 -2.28
CA ALA A 90 -10.27 -4.32 -0.96
C ALA A 90 -10.40 -5.85 -0.82
N ILE A 91 -9.28 -6.54 -0.64
CA ILE A 91 -9.22 -7.95 -0.28
C ILE A 91 -9.02 -8.06 1.23
N ARG A 92 -9.95 -8.73 1.92
CA ARG A 92 -9.98 -8.79 3.38
C ARG A 92 -9.20 -9.99 3.90
N GLY A 93 -8.19 -9.73 4.75
CA GLY A 93 -7.35 -10.73 5.39
C GLY A 93 -6.15 -10.13 6.10
N SER A 94 -5.42 -10.95 6.83
CA SER A 94 -4.15 -10.57 7.45
C SER A 94 -3.30 -11.81 7.71
N SER A 95 -2.01 -11.64 8.01
CA SER A 95 -1.09 -12.72 8.37
C SER A 95 -1.56 -13.57 9.57
N SER A 96 -2.39 -13.02 10.45
CA SER A 96 -2.89 -13.69 11.65
C SER A 96 -4.28 -14.31 11.51
N ARG A 97 -5.12 -13.84 10.58
CA ARG A 97 -6.46 -14.39 10.33
C ARG A 97 -6.81 -14.28 8.85
N GLY A 98 -7.12 -15.42 8.23
CA GLY A 98 -7.50 -15.46 6.83
C GLY A 98 -6.37 -15.11 5.86
N GLY A 99 -5.09 -15.28 6.25
CA GLY A 99 -3.92 -14.94 5.44
C GLY A 99 -3.84 -15.77 4.15
N ILE A 100 -3.96 -17.08 4.25
CA ILE A 100 -3.92 -17.98 3.08
C ILE A 100 -5.08 -17.70 2.10
N PRO A 101 -6.35 -17.63 2.53
CA PRO A 101 -7.45 -17.25 1.64
C PRO A 101 -7.28 -15.87 1.02
N ALA A 102 -6.79 -14.87 1.78
CA ALA A 102 -6.54 -13.54 1.24
C ALA A 102 -5.40 -13.53 0.23
N LEU A 103 -4.33 -14.27 0.49
CA LEU A 103 -3.22 -14.43 -0.45
C LEU A 103 -3.69 -15.06 -1.78
N ARG A 104 -4.52 -16.11 -1.72
CA ARG A 104 -5.12 -16.73 -2.92
C ARG A 104 -5.97 -15.73 -3.70
N LYS A 105 -6.76 -14.89 -3.03
CA LYS A 105 -7.56 -13.84 -3.68
C LYS A 105 -6.68 -12.78 -4.34
N LEU A 106 -5.57 -12.36 -3.70
CA LEU A 106 -4.61 -11.45 -4.30
C LEU A 106 -3.98 -12.06 -5.55
N VAL A 107 -3.51 -13.31 -5.48
CA VAL A 107 -2.97 -14.02 -6.64
C VAL A 107 -4.00 -14.09 -7.79
N SER A 108 -5.27 -14.38 -7.48
CA SER A 108 -6.34 -14.39 -8.48
C SER A 108 -6.57 -13.02 -9.11
N ALA A 109 -6.57 -11.94 -8.31
CA ALA A 109 -6.70 -10.57 -8.80
C ALA A 109 -5.52 -10.17 -9.70
N GLY A 110 -4.29 -10.53 -9.30
CA GLY A 110 -3.10 -10.31 -10.13
C GLY A 110 -3.17 -11.02 -11.48
N ARG A 111 -3.63 -12.27 -11.50
CA ARG A 111 -3.85 -13.03 -12.75
C ARG A 111 -4.92 -12.41 -13.67
N GLN A 112 -5.79 -11.57 -13.12
CA GLN A 112 -6.77 -10.77 -13.86
C GLN A 112 -6.23 -9.42 -14.32
N GLY A 113 -4.91 -9.19 -14.20
CA GLY A 113 -4.24 -7.97 -14.65
C GLY A 113 -4.28 -6.81 -13.66
N GLN A 114 -4.66 -7.05 -12.39
CA GLN A 114 -4.67 -6.00 -11.38
C GLN A 114 -3.32 -5.88 -10.67
N ASP A 115 -2.90 -4.65 -10.38
CA ASP A 115 -1.80 -4.41 -9.46
C ASP A 115 -2.18 -4.83 -8.04
N LEU A 116 -1.20 -5.26 -7.27
CA LEU A 116 -1.41 -5.75 -5.91
C LEU A 116 -0.75 -4.78 -4.92
N VAL A 117 -1.46 -4.43 -3.85
CA VAL A 117 -0.97 -3.46 -2.86
C VAL A 117 -0.91 -4.13 -1.50
N ILE A 118 0.23 -4.04 -0.84
CA ILE A 118 0.47 -4.66 0.47
C ILE A 118 1.38 -3.80 1.35
N THR A 119 1.13 -3.81 2.66
CA THR A 119 2.04 -3.30 3.67
C THR A 119 2.93 -4.43 4.19
N PRO A 120 4.24 -4.45 3.89
CA PRO A 120 5.11 -5.57 4.21
C PRO A 120 5.26 -5.84 5.71
N ASP A 121 5.17 -4.81 6.54
CA ASP A 121 5.21 -4.90 7.99
C ASP A 121 3.88 -5.36 8.62
N GLY A 122 2.82 -5.46 7.80
CA GLY A 122 1.51 -5.91 8.25
C GLY A 122 0.83 -4.99 9.26
N PRO A 123 -0.38 -5.34 9.73
CA PRO A 123 -1.18 -4.46 10.59
C PRO A 123 -0.75 -4.46 12.07
N ARG A 124 0.19 -5.31 12.46
CA ARG A 124 0.66 -5.45 13.85
C ARG A 124 2.15 -5.24 14.01
N GLY A 125 2.88 -5.05 12.91
CA GLY A 125 4.32 -4.88 12.92
C GLY A 125 5.12 -6.15 13.23
N PRO A 126 6.33 -6.01 13.68
CA PRO A 126 7.01 -4.74 14.04
C PRO A 126 7.23 -3.81 12.84
N ALA A 127 7.30 -2.49 13.12
CA ALA A 127 7.48 -1.48 12.09
C ALA A 127 8.72 -1.72 11.24
N ARG A 128 8.57 -1.57 9.92
CA ARG A 128 9.67 -1.71 8.95
C ARG A 128 10.36 -3.08 8.98
N GLN A 129 9.63 -4.11 9.33
CA GLN A 129 10.10 -5.49 9.22
C GLN A 129 9.23 -6.26 8.24
N ILE A 130 9.88 -6.84 7.24
CA ILE A 130 9.21 -7.57 6.18
C ILE A 130 8.61 -8.86 6.74
N GLN A 131 7.31 -9.05 6.54
CA GLN A 131 6.60 -10.28 6.80
C GLN A 131 6.60 -11.19 5.57
N MET A 132 6.48 -12.50 5.78
CA MET A 132 6.52 -13.49 4.68
C MET A 132 5.43 -13.30 3.61
N GLY A 133 4.36 -12.59 3.92
CA GLY A 133 3.22 -12.42 3.02
C GLY A 133 3.58 -11.78 1.69
N VAL A 134 4.40 -10.73 1.67
CA VAL A 134 4.81 -10.04 0.45
C VAL A 134 5.72 -10.93 -0.41
N LEU A 135 6.62 -11.67 0.21
CA LEU A 135 7.51 -12.59 -0.50
C LEU A 135 6.77 -13.77 -1.09
N SER A 136 5.83 -14.34 -0.33
CA SER A 136 4.95 -15.40 -0.82
C SER A 136 4.09 -14.93 -2.00
N LEU A 137 3.58 -13.70 -1.94
CA LEU A 137 2.82 -13.11 -3.02
C LEU A 137 3.67 -12.98 -4.29
N ALA A 138 4.89 -12.44 -4.17
CA ALA A 138 5.82 -12.30 -5.29
C ALA A 138 6.19 -13.65 -5.92
N LYS A 139 6.52 -14.66 -5.09
CA LYS A 139 6.82 -16.02 -5.57
C LYS A 139 5.65 -16.68 -6.31
N LEU A 140 4.42 -16.52 -5.80
CA LEU A 140 3.23 -17.13 -6.38
C LEU A 140 2.73 -16.44 -7.65
N THR A 141 3.00 -15.15 -7.80
CA THR A 141 2.58 -14.37 -8.97
C THR A 141 3.67 -14.24 -10.02
N GLY A 142 4.95 -14.28 -9.61
CA GLY A 142 6.08 -13.90 -10.45
C GLY A 142 6.18 -12.39 -10.68
N PHE A 143 5.40 -11.57 -9.97
CA PHE A 143 5.41 -10.11 -10.15
C PHE A 143 6.53 -9.48 -9.34
N PRO A 144 7.14 -8.41 -9.85
CA PRO A 144 8.12 -7.65 -9.10
C PRO A 144 7.45 -6.90 -7.95
N ILE A 145 8.15 -6.81 -6.82
CA ILE A 145 7.80 -5.91 -5.73
C ILE A 145 8.39 -4.54 -6.05
N VAL A 146 7.55 -3.52 -6.10
CA VAL A 146 7.99 -2.13 -6.30
C VAL A 146 7.78 -1.36 -5.00
N PRO A 147 8.87 -0.98 -4.31
CA PRO A 147 8.78 -0.18 -3.10
C PRO A 147 8.26 1.22 -3.40
N LEU A 148 7.37 1.71 -2.55
CA LEU A 148 6.86 3.07 -2.60
C LEU A 148 6.97 3.72 -1.23
N THR A 149 7.42 4.95 -1.17
CA THR A 149 7.36 5.73 0.06
C THR A 149 6.91 7.16 -0.20
N PHE A 150 6.48 7.83 0.87
CA PHE A 150 6.15 9.24 0.87
C PHE A 150 6.87 9.95 1.99
N ALA A 151 7.52 11.06 1.67
CA ALA A 151 8.14 11.96 2.63
C ALA A 151 7.45 13.33 2.59
N SER A 152 7.40 14.01 3.73
CA SER A 152 6.88 15.37 3.85
C SER A 152 7.81 16.22 4.69
N SER A 153 8.02 17.48 4.27
CA SER A 153 8.84 18.45 4.99
C SER A 153 8.23 18.83 6.36
N LYS A 154 6.89 18.83 6.47
CA LYS A 154 6.16 19.06 7.71
C LYS A 154 5.11 17.97 7.89
N LYS A 155 5.14 17.29 9.03
CA LYS A 155 4.25 16.16 9.33
C LYS A 155 4.08 16.00 10.83
N LYS A 156 2.95 15.45 11.23
CA LYS A 156 2.73 14.90 12.58
C LYS A 156 3.09 13.41 12.55
N VAL A 157 3.90 12.98 13.49
CA VAL A 157 4.25 11.56 13.71
C VAL A 157 3.60 11.13 15.00
N PHE A 158 2.86 10.04 14.98
CA PHE A 158 2.18 9.47 16.14
C PHE A 158 3.09 8.49 16.87
N SER A 159 2.88 8.32 18.17
CA SER A 159 3.60 7.35 19.02
C SER A 159 3.05 5.92 18.88
N SER A 160 2.42 5.59 17.74
CA SER A 160 1.97 4.25 17.41
C SER A 160 3.15 3.33 17.05
N TRP A 161 2.91 1.99 17.07
CA TRP A 161 3.93 0.99 16.74
C TRP A 161 4.58 1.23 15.37
N ASP A 162 3.79 1.73 14.38
CA ASP A 162 4.20 1.98 13.00
C ASP A 162 4.73 3.40 12.77
N ARG A 163 4.76 4.24 13.81
CA ARG A 163 5.13 5.65 13.69
C ARG A 163 4.32 6.34 12.60
N PHE A 164 3.00 6.14 12.63
CA PHE A 164 2.05 6.67 11.65
C PHE A 164 2.24 8.16 11.39
N GLN A 165 2.19 8.56 10.12
CA GLN A 165 2.47 9.94 9.73
C GLN A 165 1.31 10.57 8.98
N ILE A 166 0.96 11.79 9.38
CA ILE A 166 0.04 12.65 8.65
C ILE A 166 0.81 13.89 8.22
N PRO A 167 0.96 14.15 6.91
CA PRO A 167 1.56 15.38 6.42
C PRO A 167 0.66 16.57 6.76
N LEU A 168 1.28 17.76 6.88
CA LEU A 168 0.56 19.00 7.14
C LEU A 168 0.30 19.75 5.83
N PRO A 169 -0.76 20.57 5.78
CA PRO A 169 -1.03 21.47 4.64
C PRO A 169 0.18 22.35 4.33
N TRP A 170 0.32 22.75 3.05
CA TRP A 170 1.39 23.59 2.50
C TRP A 170 2.81 23.05 2.70
N ALA A 171 2.96 21.79 3.11
CA ALA A 171 4.25 21.12 3.15
C ALA A 171 4.70 20.75 1.72
N LYS A 172 6.03 20.61 1.53
CA LYS A 172 6.57 19.92 0.36
C LYS A 172 6.45 18.42 0.58
N GLY A 173 5.97 17.69 -0.42
CA GLY A 173 5.84 16.24 -0.40
C GLY A 173 6.62 15.59 -1.53
N LEU A 174 7.07 14.35 -1.33
CA LEU A 174 7.77 13.59 -2.34
C LEU A 174 7.35 12.13 -2.28
N PHE A 175 6.82 11.61 -3.39
CA PHE A 175 6.71 10.18 -3.65
C PHE A 175 8.01 9.66 -4.23
N VAL A 176 8.49 8.54 -3.71
CA VAL A 176 9.68 7.87 -4.23
C VAL A 176 9.32 6.42 -4.55
N TRP A 177 9.43 6.06 -5.83
CA TRP A 177 9.32 4.71 -6.33
C TRP A 177 10.71 4.08 -6.39
N GLY A 178 10.88 2.96 -5.71
CA GLY A 178 12.11 2.18 -5.74
C GLY A 178 12.26 1.34 -7.01
N ASP A 179 13.37 0.64 -7.13
CA ASP A 179 13.60 -0.30 -8.22
C ASP A 179 12.73 -1.56 -8.05
N PRO A 180 12.24 -2.14 -9.16
CA PRO A 180 11.50 -3.40 -9.11
C PRO A 180 12.39 -4.54 -8.60
N ILE A 181 11.89 -5.26 -7.60
CA ILE A 181 12.56 -6.37 -6.95
C ILE A 181 11.92 -7.67 -7.40
N TRP A 182 12.67 -8.50 -8.07
CA TRP A 182 12.25 -9.82 -8.50
C TRP A 182 12.60 -10.87 -7.43
N VAL A 183 11.64 -11.65 -7.00
CA VAL A 183 11.83 -12.69 -5.98
C VAL A 183 11.82 -14.06 -6.66
N THR A 184 12.97 -14.74 -6.66
CA THR A 184 13.04 -16.10 -7.18
C THR A 184 12.47 -17.12 -6.18
N SER A 185 12.10 -18.31 -6.67
CA SER A 185 11.53 -19.37 -5.83
C SER A 185 12.48 -19.83 -4.71
N THR A 186 13.78 -19.76 -4.94
CA THR A 186 14.84 -20.21 -4.03
C THR A 186 15.26 -19.16 -3.00
N GLN A 187 15.06 -17.86 -3.26
CA GLN A 187 15.48 -16.79 -2.36
C GLN A 187 14.75 -16.84 -1.02
N LYS A 188 15.50 -16.69 0.07
CA LYS A 188 14.97 -16.55 1.43
C LYS A 188 14.81 -15.08 1.80
N LYS A 189 14.11 -14.82 2.91
CA LYS A 189 13.89 -13.47 3.44
C LYS A 189 15.22 -12.77 3.75
N ASP A 190 16.16 -13.50 4.33
CA ASP A 190 17.45 -12.95 4.77
C ASP A 190 18.31 -12.50 3.58
N ASP A 191 18.24 -13.20 2.45
CA ASP A 191 18.95 -12.83 1.23
C ASP A 191 18.50 -11.45 0.70
N LEU A 192 17.20 -11.14 0.81
CA LEU A 192 16.63 -9.86 0.37
C LEU A 192 16.93 -8.72 1.35
N LEU A 193 17.03 -9.02 2.64
CA LEU A 193 17.43 -8.03 3.66
C LEU A 193 18.90 -7.64 3.51
N GLN A 194 19.78 -8.58 3.17
CA GLN A 194 21.20 -8.31 2.92
C GLN A 194 21.43 -7.46 1.67
N GLN A 195 20.55 -7.54 0.68
CA GLN A 195 20.62 -6.72 -0.53
C GLN A 195 20.18 -5.26 -0.31
N GLY A 196 19.81 -4.86 0.91
CA GLY A 196 19.39 -3.49 1.22
C GLY A 196 18.11 -3.06 0.50
N VAL A 197 17.26 -4.00 0.16
CA VAL A 197 16.16 -3.83 -0.78
C VAL A 197 14.94 -3.10 -0.17
N PHE A 198 14.91 -2.88 1.16
CA PHE A 198 13.81 -2.20 1.86
C PHE A 198 14.31 -1.22 2.93
#